data_20e800ff3e7c4e3a7a229d283a9d12cc
#
_entry.id   20e800ff3e7c4e3a7a229d283a9d12cc
#
_cell.length_a   1.000
_cell.length_b   1.000
_cell.length_c   1.000
_cell.angle_alpha   90.00
_cell.angle_beta   90.00
_cell.angle_gamma   90.00
#
_symmetry.space_group_name_H-M   'P 1'
#
loop_
_entity.id
_entity.type
_entity.pdbx_description
1 polymer ?
#
loop_
_entity_poly.entity_id
_entity_poly.type
_entity_poly.pdbx_seq_one_letter_code
_entity_poly.pdbx_strand_id
1 'polypeptide(L)'
;MDLKAVGQRIKSAREAKNLTQEELAALVNLSPTHVSVIERGLKVTKLDTFVAIANALDVSADTLLICLLYTSPSPRDSTSSR
;
A
#
# COMPACT_ATOMS: atom_id res chain seq x y z
N MET A 1 4.73 -13.45 -2.17
CA MET A 1 4.44 -12.11 -1.65
C MET A 1 5.45 -11.12 -2.22
N ASP A 2 4.98 -10.06 -2.81
CA ASP A 2 5.84 -9.09 -3.47
C ASP A 2 5.78 -7.74 -2.77
N LEU A 3 6.66 -7.56 -1.80
CA LEU A 3 6.71 -6.33 -1.02
C LEU A 3 7.08 -5.12 -1.87
N LYS A 4 7.90 -5.35 -2.91
CA LYS A 4 8.28 -4.26 -3.80
C LYS A 4 7.08 -3.74 -4.59
N ALA A 5 6.24 -4.65 -5.06
CA ALA A 5 5.05 -4.26 -5.80
C ALA A 5 4.09 -3.47 -4.91
N VAL A 6 3.93 -3.90 -3.67
CA VAL A 6 3.09 -3.18 -2.71
C VAL A 6 3.67 -1.81 -2.44
N GLY A 7 4.98 -1.73 -2.21
CA GLY A 7 5.64 -0.45 -1.99
C GLY A 7 5.49 0.50 -3.17
N GLN A 8 5.60 -0.02 -4.38
CA GLN A 8 5.40 0.77 -5.59
C GLN A 8 3.98 1.32 -5.68
N ARG A 9 2.99 0.53 -5.30
CA ARG A 9 1.61 1.00 -5.30
C ARG A 9 1.40 2.10 -4.29
N ILE A 10 2.01 1.97 -3.11
CA ILE A 10 1.94 3.01 -2.09
C ILE A 10 2.58 4.29 -2.61
N LYS A 11 3.76 4.17 -3.20
CA LYS A 11 4.46 5.32 -3.75
C LYS A 11 3.64 6.00 -4.85
N SER A 12 3.08 5.22 -5.77
CA SER A 12 2.27 5.77 -6.86
C SER A 12 1.04 6.49 -6.33
N ALA A 13 0.36 5.91 -5.34
CA ALA A 13 -0.82 6.53 -4.75
C ALA A 13 -0.44 7.83 -4.02
N ARG A 14 0.71 7.81 -3.33
CA ARG A 14 1.21 9.00 -2.64
C ARG A 14 1.49 10.12 -3.64
N GLU A 15 2.18 9.80 -4.71
CA GLU A 15 2.52 10.79 -5.73
C GLU A 15 1.29 11.32 -6.43
N ALA A 16 0.29 10.46 -6.62
CA ALA A 16 -0.97 10.89 -7.21
C ALA A 16 -1.70 11.91 -6.33
N LYS A 17 -1.45 11.88 -5.03
CA LYS A 17 -2.01 12.85 -4.09
C LYS A 17 -1.09 14.05 -3.90
N ASN A 18 0.02 14.10 -4.61
CA ASN A 18 1.02 15.18 -4.48
C ASN A 18 1.59 15.28 -3.07
N LEU A 19 1.77 14.13 -2.41
CA LEU A 19 2.32 14.10 -1.07
C LEU A 19 3.78 13.67 -1.12
N THR A 20 4.58 14.29 -0.26
CA THR A 20 5.96 13.83 -0.02
C THR A 20 5.93 12.66 0.97
N GLN A 21 7.06 11.96 1.08
CA GLN A 21 7.18 10.92 2.10
C GLN A 21 6.99 11.49 3.51
N GLU A 22 7.49 12.70 3.74
CA GLU A 22 7.31 13.37 5.03
C GLU A 22 5.85 13.65 5.32
N GLU A 23 5.14 14.12 4.31
CA GLU A 23 3.72 14.43 4.48
C GLU A 23 2.90 13.17 4.76
N LEU A 24 3.16 12.11 4.02
CA LEU A 24 2.47 10.85 4.27
C LEU A 24 2.80 10.33 5.67
N ALA A 25 4.08 10.39 6.05
CA ALA A 25 4.51 9.92 7.36
C ALA A 25 3.77 10.66 8.49
N ALA A 26 3.60 11.97 8.34
CA ALA A 26 2.87 12.75 9.33
C ALA A 26 1.42 12.31 9.44
N LEU A 27 0.81 11.99 8.31
CA LEU A 27 -0.60 11.57 8.29
C LEU A 27 -0.81 10.22 8.96
N VAL A 28 0.18 9.34 8.90
CA VAL A 28 0.05 7.99 9.44
C VAL A 28 0.89 7.77 10.68
N ASN A 29 1.43 8.84 11.24
CA ASN A 29 2.20 8.81 12.48
C ASN A 29 3.44 7.91 12.38
N LEU A 30 4.13 8.01 11.26
CA LEU A 30 5.38 7.30 11.02
C LEU A 30 6.49 8.29 10.75
N SER A 31 7.73 7.81 10.72
CA SER A 31 8.85 8.63 10.27
C SER A 31 8.97 8.57 8.75
N PRO A 32 9.55 9.61 8.12
CA PRO A 32 9.80 9.56 6.68
C PRO A 32 10.70 8.39 6.29
N THR A 33 11.65 8.05 7.12
CA THR A 33 12.53 6.90 6.88
C THR A 33 11.72 5.61 6.81
N HIS A 34 10.76 5.46 7.71
CA HIS A 34 9.89 4.28 7.73
C HIS A 34 9.07 4.18 6.44
N VAL A 35 8.50 5.31 6.00
CA VAL A 35 7.75 5.34 4.74
C VAL A 35 8.65 4.95 3.58
N SER A 36 9.87 5.47 3.54
CA SER A 36 10.82 5.14 2.50
C SER A 36 11.12 3.64 2.46
N VAL A 37 11.33 3.04 3.62
CA VAL A 37 11.61 1.61 3.73
C VAL A 37 10.43 0.78 3.22
N ILE A 38 9.21 1.18 3.58
CA ILE A 38 8.01 0.50 3.13
C ILE A 38 7.87 0.60 1.61
N GLU A 39 8.08 1.78 1.05
CA GLU A 39 7.93 2.00 -0.39
C GLU A 39 8.96 1.22 -1.20
N ARG A 40 10.12 0.97 -0.61
CA ARG A 40 11.16 0.19 -1.28
C ARG A 40 10.98 -1.32 -1.10
N GLY A 41 9.98 -1.71 -0.30
CA GLY A 41 9.71 -3.13 -0.10
C GLY A 41 10.72 -3.84 0.77
N LEU A 42 11.40 -3.10 1.65
CA LEU A 42 12.45 -3.64 2.50
C LEU A 42 11.93 -4.17 3.83
N LYS A 43 10.66 -3.90 4.14
CA LYS A 43 10.12 -4.27 5.44
C LYS A 43 8.64 -4.64 5.30
N VAL A 44 8.23 -5.63 6.08
CA VAL A 44 6.82 -5.99 6.17
C VAL A 44 6.08 -4.94 6.99
N THR A 45 4.96 -4.51 6.51
CA THR A 45 4.13 -3.50 7.16
C THR A 45 3.01 -4.20 7.92
N LYS A 46 2.77 -3.75 9.14
CA LYS A 46 1.63 -4.26 9.91
C LYS A 46 0.33 -3.88 9.22
N LEU A 47 -0.69 -4.71 9.41
CA LEU A 47 -1.98 -4.46 8.79
C LEU A 47 -2.55 -3.11 9.23
N ASP A 48 -2.43 -2.77 10.51
CA ASP A 48 -2.92 -1.49 11.02
C ASP A 48 -2.27 -0.32 10.28
N THR A 49 -0.96 -0.39 10.10
CA THR A 49 -0.22 0.64 9.39
C THR A 49 -0.66 0.69 7.92
N PHE A 50 -0.86 -0.48 7.34
CA PHE A 50 -1.30 -0.58 5.95
C PHE A 50 -2.65 0.10 5.75
N VAL A 51 -3.59 -0.18 6.64
CA VAL A 51 -4.92 0.43 6.58
C VAL A 51 -4.82 1.93 6.76
N ALA A 52 -3.98 2.39 7.69
CA ALA A 52 -3.78 3.81 7.91
C ALA A 52 -3.23 4.49 6.65
N ILE A 53 -2.27 3.86 5.98
CA ILE A 53 -1.71 4.39 4.75
C ILE A 53 -2.78 4.45 3.66
N ALA A 54 -3.57 3.39 3.52
CA ALA A 54 -4.63 3.35 2.52
C ALA A 54 -5.65 4.47 2.75
N ASN A 55 -6.03 4.69 4.00
CA ASN A 55 -6.96 5.76 4.34
C ASN A 55 -6.37 7.12 4.05
N ALA A 56 -5.10 7.33 4.39
CA ALA A 56 -4.44 8.61 4.16
C ALA A 56 -4.33 8.91 2.66
N LEU A 57 -4.15 7.88 1.86
CA LEU A 57 -4.02 8.02 0.41
C LEU A 57 -5.35 7.94 -0.31
N ASP A 58 -6.43 7.73 0.44
CA ASP A 58 -7.78 7.66 -0.11
C ASP A 58 -7.91 6.55 -1.16
N VAL A 59 -7.31 5.41 -0.88
CA VAL A 59 -7.43 4.23 -1.72
C VAL A 59 -7.89 3.06 -0.87
N SER A 60 -8.43 2.05 -1.53
CA SER A 60 -8.86 0.84 -0.85
C SER A 60 -7.64 0.05 -0.38
N ALA A 61 -7.71 -0.47 0.85
CA ALA A 61 -6.67 -1.38 1.32
C ALA A 61 -6.55 -2.60 0.41
N ASP A 62 -7.67 -3.05 -0.16
CA ASP A 62 -7.66 -4.15 -1.11
C ASP A 62 -6.78 -3.84 -2.31
N THR A 63 -6.84 -2.60 -2.80
CA THR A 63 -6.03 -2.17 -3.93
C THR A 63 -4.55 -2.33 -3.63
N LEU A 64 -4.13 -1.97 -2.42
CA LEU A 64 -2.74 -2.10 -2.03
C LEU A 64 -2.35 -3.55 -1.77
N LEU A 65 -3.27 -4.32 -1.20
CA LEU A 65 -3.00 -5.70 -0.80
C LEU A 65 -3.07 -6.69 -1.93
N ILE A 66 -3.59 -6.30 -3.07
CA ILE A 66 -3.79 -7.23 -4.17
C ILE A 66 -2.49 -7.91 -4.58
N CYS A 67 -1.37 -7.21 -4.46
CA CYS A 67 -0.07 -7.76 -4.77
C CYS A 67 0.42 -8.77 -3.73
N LEU A 68 -0.12 -8.71 -2.52
CA LEU A 68 0.24 -9.64 -1.46
C LEU A 68 -0.61 -10.90 -1.50
N LEU A 69 -1.90 -10.72 -1.75
CA LEU A 69 -2.86 -11.81 -1.66
C LEU A 69 -3.03 -12.55 -2.98
N TYR A 70 -2.80 -11.85 -4.04
CA TYR A 70 -3.13 -12.35 -5.34
C TYR A 70 -1.92 -12.97 -6.00
N THR A 71 -1.80 -14.26 -5.85
CA THR A 71 -0.70 -14.99 -6.43
C THR A 71 -1.08 -15.63 -7.75
N SER A 72 -2.35 -15.53 -8.12
CA SER A 72 -2.81 -16.06 -9.40
C SER A 72 -3.91 -15.15 -9.94
N PRO A 73 -4.12 -15.18 -11.22
CA PRO A 73 -5.13 -14.34 -11.86
C PRO A 73 -6.54 -14.88 -11.71
N SER A 74 -6.73 -15.93 -11.02
CA SER A 74 -8.01 -16.55 -10.96
C SER A 74 -9.09 -15.58 -10.58
N PRO A 75 -10.04 -15.57 -10.99
CA PRO A 75 -10.89 -14.55 -11.03
C PRO A 75 -11.99 -14.16 -10.16
N ARG A 76 -11.56 -14.42 -10.47
CA ARG A 76 -12.30 -13.95 -10.22
C ARG A 76 -13.15 -14.05 -9.84
N ASP A 77 -13.04 -14.37 -10.18
CA ASP A 77 -13.85 -14.45 -9.99
C ASP A 77 -14.57 -14.44 -9.49
N SER A 78 -14.49 -14.62 -9.56
CA SER A 78 -15.23 -14.51 -9.25
C SER A 78 -15.95 -14.21 -8.76
N THR A 79 -15.91 -14.19 -8.85
CA THR A 79 -16.65 -13.83 -8.53
C THR A 79 -17.46 -13.60 -8.33
N SER A 80 -17.40 -13.75 -8.57
CA SER A 80 -18.18 -13.45 -8.53
C SER A 80 -19.10 -13.42 -8.49
N SER A 81 -19.13 -13.67 -8.64
CA SER A 81 -19.94 -13.56 -8.77
C SER A 81 -20.88 -13.45 -8.69
N ARG A 82 -21.09 -13.63 -8.90
CA ARG A 82 -21.93 -13.32 -9.03
C ARG A 82 -22.48 -12.98 -8.79
#